data_04084578bdcd117127e8ca6e13a521fc
#
_entry.id   04084578bdcd117127e8ca6e13a521fc
#
_cell.length_a   1.000
_cell.length_b   1.000
_cell.length_c   1.000
_cell.angle_alpha   90.00
_cell.angle_beta   90.00
_cell.angle_gamma   90.00
#
_symmetry.space_group_name_H-M   'P 1'
#
loop_
_entity.id
_entity.type
_entity.pdbx_description
1 polymer ?
#
loop_
_entity_poly.entity_id
_entity_poly.type
_entity_poly.pdbx_seq_one_letter_code
_entity_poly.pdbx_strand_id
1 'polypeptide(L)'
;LVLTGCSAEPEETIAPTPTATQTATPTPTEEPEPEPILVAAPLTGVLYEEGPNALLELPAVSAKIDNTTPGRPQLALNSADIVYVTRVEIGLTRLLPVWHSRTPEVIGPVRSVRPVDAAIVDPFNGIFVYSGGQAPFKSAAKATGLIMSDEDTEMNNDTYFREKSRVAPWNLFFEAAELQALYSVEQPAPAPGFEFDAIPTAVTQGTPVVGLGVKYPQMHSEWELGTAMFDWSVAEEPAWLRTQDGSEHTQEGGERVIAKNVVVMEVAHDLSFVDPKYGAIPKAMLENNEGIAHIFSDGYYLQAAWSKAESGDPILLSTTEGEPLKLAMGNTWVEMMDVPKSKLTITEPEA
;
A
#
# COMPACT_ATOMS: atom_id res chain seq x y z
N LEU A 1 -48.22 -104.27 32.85
CA LEU A 1 -47.42 -103.23 32.09
C LEU A 1 -48.37 -102.08 31.71
N VAL A 2 -48.12 -101.00 32.32
CA VAL A 2 -49.01 -99.79 32.21
C VAL A 2 -48.34 -98.86 31.17
N LEU A 3 -49.10 -98.42 30.23
CA LEU A 3 -48.73 -97.31 29.28
C LEU A 3 -49.56 -96.14 29.63
N THR A 4 -48.95 -95.05 30.09
CA THR A 4 -49.52 -93.71 30.31
C THR A 4 -49.30 -92.84 29.10
N GLY A 5 -50.34 -92.40 28.47
CA GLY A 5 -50.29 -91.42 27.42
C GLY A 5 -50.26 -89.99 27.95
N CYS A 6 -49.37 -89.17 27.49
CA CYS A 6 -49.36 -87.75 27.74
C CYS A 6 -50.11 -87.03 26.59
N SER A 7 -51.15 -86.27 27.00
CA SER A 7 -51.86 -85.36 26.15
C SER A 7 -51.03 -84.04 26.07
N ALA A 8 -50.78 -83.57 24.85
CA ALA A 8 -50.17 -82.25 24.65
C ALA A 8 -51.24 -81.18 24.43
N GLU A 9 -51.23 -80.16 25.21
CA GLU A 9 -52.01 -78.91 25.07
C GLU A 9 -51.52 -78.06 23.92
N PRO A 10 -52.28 -77.35 23.13
CA PRO A 10 -51.83 -76.50 22.05
C PRO A 10 -51.24 -75.19 22.59
N GLU A 11 -50.08 -74.88 22.16
CA GLU A 11 -49.37 -73.60 22.39
C GLU A 11 -50.08 -72.42 21.69
N GLU A 12 -50.54 -71.42 22.45
CA GLU A 12 -51.04 -70.14 21.88
C GLU A 12 -49.93 -69.33 21.26
N THR A 13 -50.00 -69.11 19.97
CA THR A 13 -49.13 -68.26 19.22
C THR A 13 -49.42 -66.79 19.50
N ILE A 14 -48.54 -66.15 20.30
CA ILE A 14 -48.62 -64.68 20.55
C ILE A 14 -48.15 -63.96 19.32
N ALA A 15 -48.99 -63.19 18.67
CA ALA A 15 -48.64 -62.30 17.56
C ALA A 15 -47.67 -61.18 18.02
N PRO A 16 -46.66 -60.83 17.25
CA PRO A 16 -45.71 -59.78 17.62
C PRO A 16 -46.38 -58.43 17.63
N THR A 17 -46.24 -57.72 18.75
CA THR A 17 -46.69 -56.32 18.91
C THR A 17 -45.91 -55.43 17.90
N PRO A 18 -46.59 -54.53 17.17
CA PRO A 18 -45.91 -53.64 16.24
C PRO A 18 -44.96 -52.68 17.00
N THR A 19 -43.66 -52.79 16.71
CA THR A 19 -42.65 -51.85 17.21
C THR A 19 -42.93 -50.50 16.61
N ALA A 20 -43.20 -49.49 17.45
CA ALA A 20 -43.35 -48.11 17.02
C ALA A 20 -42.07 -47.62 16.33
N THR A 21 -42.13 -47.35 15.03
CA THR A 21 -41.09 -46.70 14.29
C THR A 21 -40.92 -45.30 14.86
N GLN A 22 -39.76 -45.03 15.49
CA GLN A 22 -39.42 -43.66 15.89
C GLN A 22 -39.24 -42.83 14.65
N THR A 23 -40.12 -41.88 14.44
CA THR A 23 -39.98 -40.84 13.43
C THR A 23 -38.74 -40.01 13.80
N ALA A 24 -37.70 -40.03 12.94
CA ALA A 24 -36.54 -39.20 13.13
C ALA A 24 -36.97 -37.74 13.22
N THR A 25 -36.63 -37.09 14.33
CA THR A 25 -36.76 -35.63 14.47
C THR A 25 -35.91 -34.98 13.41
N PRO A 26 -36.40 -34.07 12.55
CA PRO A 26 -35.56 -33.38 11.57
C PRO A 26 -34.45 -32.64 12.32
N THR A 27 -33.21 -32.91 11.94
CA THR A 27 -32.05 -32.12 12.39
C THR A 27 -32.30 -30.67 11.96
N PRO A 28 -32.16 -29.69 12.86
CA PRO A 28 -32.26 -28.28 12.46
C PRO A 28 -31.30 -28.03 11.30
N THR A 29 -31.80 -27.58 10.16
CA THR A 29 -30.95 -27.04 9.09
C THR A 29 -30.32 -25.79 9.67
N GLU A 30 -29.00 -25.75 9.82
CA GLU A 30 -28.27 -24.55 10.15
C GLU A 30 -28.65 -23.49 9.11
N GLU A 31 -29.17 -22.36 9.59
CA GLU A 31 -29.44 -21.20 8.79
C GLU A 31 -28.10 -20.75 8.19
N PRO A 32 -27.98 -20.54 6.85
CA PRO A 32 -26.68 -20.13 6.28
C PRO A 32 -26.20 -18.86 6.98
N GLU A 33 -24.93 -18.86 7.40
CA GLU A 33 -24.30 -17.65 7.92
C GLU A 33 -24.41 -16.54 6.87
N PRO A 34 -24.73 -15.30 7.29
CA PRO A 34 -24.80 -14.17 6.35
C PRO A 34 -23.47 -14.00 5.64
N GLU A 35 -23.51 -13.76 4.34
CA GLU A 35 -22.29 -13.47 3.57
C GLU A 35 -21.59 -12.22 4.16
N PRO A 36 -20.25 -12.21 4.27
CA PRO A 36 -19.53 -11.07 4.80
C PRO A 36 -19.72 -9.84 3.89
N ILE A 37 -19.91 -8.69 4.49
CA ILE A 37 -19.93 -7.40 3.79
C ILE A 37 -18.49 -7.05 3.46
N LEU A 38 -18.20 -6.80 2.17
CA LEU A 38 -16.87 -6.41 1.70
C LEU A 38 -16.82 -4.89 1.48
N VAL A 39 -15.77 -4.26 1.99
CA VAL A 39 -15.49 -2.83 1.84
C VAL A 39 -14.15 -2.66 1.12
N ALA A 40 -14.12 -1.80 0.10
CA ALA A 40 -12.90 -1.49 -0.62
C ALA A 40 -12.00 -0.53 0.17
N ALA A 41 -10.72 -0.88 0.33
CA ALA A 41 -9.73 0.03 0.91
C ALA A 41 -9.53 1.23 -0.03
N PRO A 42 -9.60 2.47 0.49
CA PRO A 42 -9.64 3.68 -0.35
C PRO A 42 -8.36 3.91 -1.15
N LEU A 43 -7.20 3.40 -0.70
CA LEU A 43 -5.91 3.64 -1.33
C LEU A 43 -5.42 2.49 -2.22
N THR A 44 -6.12 1.34 -2.22
CA THR A 44 -5.70 0.14 -2.97
C THR A 44 -6.83 -0.52 -3.77
N GLY A 45 -8.10 -0.21 -3.46
CA GLY A 45 -9.26 -0.90 -4.03
C GLY A 45 -9.43 -2.36 -3.56
N VAL A 46 -8.51 -2.89 -2.77
CA VAL A 46 -8.57 -4.26 -2.23
C VAL A 46 -9.77 -4.38 -1.29
N LEU A 47 -10.50 -5.50 -1.42
CA LEU A 47 -11.70 -5.76 -0.63
C LEU A 47 -11.34 -6.42 0.70
N TYR A 48 -11.83 -5.87 1.78
CA TYR A 48 -11.71 -6.40 3.14
C TYR A 48 -13.10 -6.70 3.71
N GLU A 49 -13.21 -7.74 4.53
CA GLU A 49 -14.43 -7.97 5.28
C GLU A 49 -14.65 -6.84 6.29
N GLU A 50 -15.86 -6.28 6.28
CA GLU A 50 -16.29 -5.32 7.30
C GLU A 50 -16.28 -6.03 8.66
N GLY A 51 -15.43 -5.62 9.55
CA GLY A 51 -15.19 -6.28 10.82
C GLY A 51 -15.13 -5.33 12.01
N PRO A 52 -15.16 -5.87 13.24
CA PRO A 52 -15.19 -5.08 14.47
C PRO A 52 -13.92 -4.23 14.70
N ASN A 53 -12.89 -4.40 13.91
CA ASN A 53 -11.62 -3.67 14.09
C ASN A 53 -11.50 -2.43 13.19
N ALA A 54 -12.51 -2.14 12.33
CA ALA A 54 -12.63 -0.89 11.58
C ALA A 54 -11.28 -0.28 11.11
N LEU A 55 -10.31 -1.13 10.66
CA LEU A 55 -8.96 -0.68 10.28
C LEU A 55 -9.01 0.39 9.19
N LEU A 56 -10.01 0.29 8.29
CA LEU A 56 -10.23 1.25 7.22
C LEU A 56 -10.83 2.59 7.69
N GLU A 57 -11.24 2.70 8.96
CA GLU A 57 -11.70 3.96 9.56
C GLU A 57 -10.59 4.75 10.25
N LEU A 58 -9.39 4.13 10.41
CA LEU A 58 -8.24 4.79 11.04
C LEU A 58 -7.58 5.81 10.09
N PRO A 59 -6.87 6.81 10.63
CA PRO A 59 -6.11 7.74 9.81
C PRO A 59 -4.95 7.05 9.08
N ALA A 60 -4.62 7.54 7.89
CA ALA A 60 -3.41 7.11 7.21
C ALA A 60 -2.15 7.57 7.96
N VAL A 61 -1.10 6.74 7.91
CA VAL A 61 0.24 7.10 8.38
C VAL A 61 1.15 7.28 7.18
N SER A 62 1.74 8.45 7.02
CA SER A 62 2.73 8.75 5.98
C SER A 62 4.07 9.00 6.63
N ALA A 63 5.17 8.52 6.04
CA ALA A 63 6.49 8.78 6.60
C ALA A 63 7.54 9.11 5.52
N LYS A 64 8.42 10.08 5.81
CA LYS A 64 9.58 10.33 4.96
C LYS A 64 10.68 9.34 5.27
N ILE A 65 11.02 8.48 4.30
CA ILE A 65 11.94 7.35 4.45
C ILE A 65 13.18 7.53 3.55
N ASP A 66 14.34 7.09 4.04
CA ASP A 66 15.58 7.11 3.27
C ASP A 66 15.58 6.08 2.14
N ASN A 67 16.18 6.44 1.00
CA ASN A 67 16.36 5.51 -0.13
C ASN A 67 17.84 5.31 -0.50
N THR A 68 18.76 5.88 0.27
CA THR A 68 20.21 5.68 0.02
C THR A 68 20.67 4.32 0.53
N THR A 69 21.81 3.85 0.01
CA THR A 69 22.38 2.54 0.42
C THR A 69 22.51 2.37 1.95
N PRO A 70 22.97 3.37 2.74
CA PRO A 70 23.02 3.20 4.20
C PRO A 70 21.64 3.16 4.88
N GLY A 71 20.60 3.67 4.21
CA GLY A 71 19.22 3.63 4.71
C GLY A 71 18.49 2.32 4.39
N ARG A 72 19.05 1.50 3.52
CA ARG A 72 18.47 0.19 3.15
C ARG A 72 19.05 -0.94 4.01
N PRO A 73 18.31 -2.03 4.25
CA PRO A 73 16.90 -2.23 3.94
C PRO A 73 15.98 -1.36 4.81
N GLN A 74 14.86 -0.90 4.23
CA GLN A 74 13.80 -0.22 4.98
C GLN A 74 12.83 -1.26 5.55
N LEU A 75 11.97 -0.83 6.50
CA LEU A 75 10.91 -1.67 7.03
C LEU A 75 9.59 -1.41 6.33
N ALA A 76 8.82 -2.49 6.16
CA ALA A 76 7.39 -2.46 5.85
C ALA A 76 6.99 -1.75 4.54
N LEU A 77 7.86 -1.71 3.52
CA LEU A 77 7.53 -1.08 2.24
C LEU A 77 6.43 -1.84 1.48
N ASN A 78 6.40 -3.18 1.59
CA ASN A 78 5.40 -4.01 0.89
C ASN A 78 3.99 -3.89 1.48
N SER A 79 3.86 -3.46 2.73
CA SER A 79 2.55 -3.17 3.36
C SER A 79 2.06 -1.74 3.14
N ALA A 80 2.85 -0.88 2.49
CA ALA A 80 2.39 0.46 2.13
C ALA A 80 1.39 0.40 0.97
N ASP A 81 0.29 1.14 1.09
CA ASP A 81 -0.73 1.24 0.05
C ASP A 81 -0.20 2.04 -1.15
N ILE A 82 0.49 3.15 -0.89
CA ILE A 82 1.11 3.97 -1.92
C ILE A 82 2.53 4.33 -1.49
N VAL A 83 3.50 4.28 -2.41
CA VAL A 83 4.87 4.75 -2.16
C VAL A 83 5.28 5.76 -3.22
N TYR A 84 5.48 7.00 -2.81
CA TYR A 84 6.01 8.03 -3.70
C TYR A 84 7.54 8.07 -3.66
N VAL A 85 8.17 8.07 -4.83
CA VAL A 85 9.61 8.27 -5.00
C VAL A 85 9.84 9.70 -5.45
N THR A 86 10.47 10.50 -4.59
CA THR A 86 10.67 11.92 -4.82
C THR A 86 12.15 12.26 -4.93
N ARG A 87 12.53 13.07 -5.92
CA ARG A 87 13.88 13.59 -6.01
C ARG A 87 14.15 14.57 -4.86
N VAL A 88 15.33 14.47 -4.28
CA VAL A 88 15.84 15.36 -3.24
C VAL A 88 17.16 16.00 -3.65
N GLU A 89 17.86 16.66 -2.73
CA GLU A 89 19.13 17.31 -2.97
C GLU A 89 20.18 16.37 -3.59
N ILE A 90 21.15 16.95 -4.28
CA ILE A 90 22.26 16.27 -4.99
C ILE A 90 21.86 15.13 -5.92
N GLY A 91 20.58 15.10 -6.37
CA GLY A 91 20.08 14.10 -7.32
C GLY A 91 19.71 12.76 -6.73
N LEU A 92 19.69 12.64 -5.41
CA LEU A 92 19.18 11.46 -4.69
C LEU A 92 17.66 11.42 -4.70
N THR A 93 17.11 10.28 -4.29
CA THR A 93 15.66 10.12 -4.05
C THR A 93 15.39 9.76 -2.59
N ARG A 94 14.18 10.07 -2.13
CA ARG A 94 13.60 9.55 -0.89
C ARG A 94 12.26 8.93 -1.18
N LEU A 95 11.84 8.03 -0.30
CA LEU A 95 10.52 7.43 -0.33
C LEU A 95 9.58 8.22 0.58
N LEU A 96 8.30 8.24 0.19
CA LEU A 96 7.21 8.74 1.00
C LEU A 96 6.07 7.71 0.95
N PRO A 97 6.19 6.60 1.70
CA PRO A 97 5.14 5.62 1.81
C PRO A 97 3.95 6.14 2.61
N VAL A 98 2.77 5.65 2.25
CA VAL A 98 1.49 5.90 2.91
C VAL A 98 0.89 4.54 3.26
N TRP A 99 0.61 4.31 4.53
CA TRP A 99 -0.03 3.11 5.06
C TRP A 99 -1.42 3.46 5.58
N HIS A 100 -2.41 2.68 5.21
CA HIS A 100 -3.79 2.82 5.68
C HIS A 100 -4.49 1.48 5.84
N SER A 101 -4.57 0.68 4.76
CA SER A 101 -5.24 -0.64 4.82
C SER A 101 -4.56 -1.60 5.80
N ARG A 102 -3.26 -1.39 6.02
CA ARG A 102 -2.45 -2.10 6.99
C ARG A 102 -1.35 -1.18 7.53
N THR A 103 -1.40 -0.87 8.81
CA THR A 103 -0.33 -0.14 9.49
C THR A 103 0.61 -1.15 10.16
N PRO A 104 1.90 -1.19 9.80
CA PRO A 104 2.87 -2.09 10.42
C PRO A 104 3.21 -1.65 11.85
N GLU A 105 3.83 -2.55 12.63
CA GLU A 105 4.27 -2.20 13.98
C GLU A 105 5.34 -1.12 13.95
N VAL A 106 6.40 -1.32 13.17
CA VAL A 106 7.58 -0.44 13.12
C VAL A 106 7.88 0.01 11.70
N ILE A 107 8.20 1.28 11.54
CA ILE A 107 8.58 1.91 10.27
C ILE A 107 9.91 2.66 10.40
N GLY A 108 10.72 2.67 9.34
CA GLY A 108 11.93 3.46 9.23
C GLY A 108 12.92 2.97 8.15
N PRO A 109 14.08 3.62 8.03
CA PRO A 109 14.57 4.76 8.81
C PRO A 109 13.97 6.11 8.35
N VAL A 110 13.50 6.89 9.31
CA VAL A 110 12.83 8.18 9.09
C VAL A 110 13.82 9.27 8.71
N ARG A 111 13.40 10.16 7.80
CA ARG A 111 14.22 11.24 7.26
C ARG A 111 13.48 12.59 7.24
N SER A 112 14.23 13.62 6.84
CA SER A 112 13.76 15.00 6.89
C SER A 112 12.73 15.30 5.81
N VAL A 113 11.73 16.12 6.17
CA VAL A 113 10.71 16.67 5.26
C VAL A 113 11.36 17.47 4.11
N ARG A 114 10.72 17.42 2.94
CA ARG A 114 11.13 18.13 1.72
C ARG A 114 9.99 18.98 1.17
N PRO A 115 10.27 19.94 0.27
CA PRO A 115 9.28 20.93 -0.18
C PRO A 115 8.01 20.35 -0.80
N VAL A 116 8.12 19.18 -1.46
CA VAL A 116 6.98 18.53 -2.15
C VAL A 116 6.09 17.74 -1.18
N ASP A 117 6.61 17.34 -0.01
CA ASP A 117 5.95 16.36 0.84
C ASP A 117 4.56 16.82 1.28
N ALA A 118 4.40 18.09 1.63
CA ALA A 118 3.10 18.66 1.99
C ALA A 118 2.04 18.41 0.89
N ALA A 119 2.34 18.70 -0.35
CA ALA A 119 1.42 18.54 -1.47
C ALA A 119 1.09 17.06 -1.78
N ILE A 120 1.95 16.13 -1.37
CA ILE A 120 1.70 14.68 -1.53
C ILE A 120 0.80 14.17 -0.41
N VAL A 121 1.06 14.53 0.86
CA VAL A 121 0.41 13.90 2.01
C VAL A 121 -0.90 14.60 2.44
N ASP A 122 -1.08 15.85 2.08
CA ASP A 122 -2.27 16.65 2.42
C ASP A 122 -3.61 15.95 2.08
N PRO A 123 -3.78 15.32 0.90
CA PRO A 123 -5.01 14.63 0.55
C PRO A 123 -5.39 13.45 1.46
N PHE A 124 -4.43 12.91 2.21
CA PHE A 124 -4.66 11.71 3.04
C PHE A 124 -5.20 12.04 4.43
N ASN A 125 -5.22 13.30 4.86
CA ASN A 125 -5.78 13.74 6.15
C ASN A 125 -5.33 12.93 7.36
N GLY A 126 -4.08 12.48 7.38
CA GLY A 126 -3.58 11.56 8.41
C GLY A 126 -2.41 12.12 9.22
N ILE A 127 -1.52 11.23 9.59
CA ILE A 127 -0.32 11.53 10.37
C ILE A 127 0.87 11.56 9.40
N PHE A 128 1.66 12.64 9.46
CA PHE A 128 2.89 12.75 8.68
C PHE A 128 4.12 12.70 9.59
N VAL A 129 4.91 11.64 9.41
CA VAL A 129 6.12 11.34 10.19
C VAL A 129 7.37 11.78 9.43
N TYR A 130 8.23 12.55 10.11
CA TYR A 130 9.50 13.01 9.54
C TYR A 130 10.53 13.21 10.66
N SER A 131 11.82 13.33 10.32
CA SER A 131 12.89 13.67 11.26
C SER A 131 13.66 14.89 10.79
N GLY A 132 13.36 16.04 11.36
CA GLY A 132 13.98 17.31 10.99
C GLY A 132 13.56 17.84 9.63
N GLY A 133 14.25 18.88 9.18
CA GLY A 133 13.98 19.58 7.93
C GLY A 133 14.11 21.09 8.08
N GLN A 134 14.10 21.78 6.94
CA GLN A 134 14.19 23.24 6.93
C GLN A 134 12.86 23.88 7.39
N ALA A 135 12.95 24.99 8.08
CA ALA A 135 11.78 25.67 8.64
C ALA A 135 10.67 25.94 7.61
N PRO A 136 10.96 26.41 6.39
CA PRO A 136 9.91 26.61 5.39
C PRO A 136 9.13 25.34 5.04
N PHE A 137 9.81 24.17 4.94
CA PHE A 137 9.21 22.90 4.59
C PHE A 137 8.33 22.35 5.71
N LYS A 138 8.83 22.46 6.98
CA LYS A 138 8.03 22.13 8.15
C LYS A 138 6.79 23.02 8.27
N SER A 139 6.92 24.32 7.97
CA SER A 139 5.79 25.26 8.00
C SER A 139 4.76 24.95 6.92
N ALA A 140 5.18 24.60 5.70
CA ALA A 140 4.28 24.20 4.62
C ALA A 140 3.48 22.93 5.01
N ALA A 141 4.16 21.91 5.56
CA ALA A 141 3.48 20.71 6.01
C ALA A 141 2.51 20.99 7.18
N LYS A 142 2.87 21.83 8.13
CA LYS A 142 1.95 22.25 9.22
C LYS A 142 0.71 23.01 8.73
N ALA A 143 0.77 23.66 7.58
CA ALA A 143 -0.34 24.41 7.02
C ALA A 143 -1.44 23.52 6.40
N THR A 144 -1.15 22.23 6.20
CA THR A 144 -2.10 21.27 5.61
C THR A 144 -3.17 20.77 6.60
N GLY A 145 -2.99 20.96 7.88
CA GLY A 145 -3.91 20.42 8.90
C GLY A 145 -3.64 18.97 9.29
N LEU A 146 -2.61 18.33 8.71
CA LEU A 146 -2.14 17.01 9.11
C LEU A 146 -1.55 17.03 10.53
N ILE A 147 -1.61 15.90 11.21
CA ILE A 147 -0.86 15.68 12.42
C ILE A 147 0.63 15.52 12.07
N MET A 148 1.43 16.48 12.47
CA MET A 148 2.88 16.47 12.25
C MET A 148 3.56 15.78 13.41
N SER A 149 4.26 14.68 13.13
CA SER A 149 4.94 13.87 14.13
C SER A 149 6.45 13.76 13.84
N ASP A 150 7.27 14.07 14.84
CA ASP A 150 8.71 13.86 14.83
C ASP A 150 9.21 13.47 16.25
N GLU A 151 10.47 13.05 16.35
CA GLU A 151 11.05 12.61 17.64
C GLU A 151 10.99 13.68 18.73
N ASP A 152 10.99 14.97 18.39
CA ASP A 152 10.92 16.06 19.37
C ASP A 152 9.48 16.27 19.85
N THR A 153 8.49 16.07 18.97
CA THR A 153 7.06 16.18 19.27
C THR A 153 6.59 15.03 20.16
N GLU A 154 7.07 13.81 19.86
CA GLU A 154 6.61 12.56 20.49
C GLU A 154 7.52 12.08 21.64
N MET A 155 8.44 12.91 22.11
CA MET A 155 9.41 12.49 23.14
C MET A 155 8.79 11.99 24.46
N ASN A 156 7.53 12.31 24.73
CA ASN A 156 6.82 11.85 25.92
C ASN A 156 5.96 10.59 25.70
N ASN A 157 5.87 10.10 24.45
CA ASN A 157 5.01 8.98 24.08
C ASN A 157 5.82 7.71 23.81
N ASP A 158 7.14 7.78 23.85
CA ASP A 158 8.10 6.67 23.59
C ASP A 158 7.89 5.97 22.24
N THR A 159 7.15 6.59 21.30
CA THR A 159 6.87 6.01 20.00
C THR A 159 8.05 6.04 19.03
N TYR A 160 9.11 6.79 19.32
CA TYR A 160 10.34 6.87 18.53
C TYR A 160 11.51 6.21 19.24
N PHE A 161 12.32 5.49 18.47
CA PHE A 161 13.56 4.91 18.98
C PHE A 161 14.68 4.95 17.95
N ARG A 162 15.93 4.76 18.43
CA ARG A 162 17.09 4.64 17.55
C ARG A 162 17.63 3.22 17.58
N GLU A 163 17.58 2.57 16.40
CA GLU A 163 18.11 1.24 16.20
C GLU A 163 19.64 1.23 16.40
N LYS A 164 20.13 0.44 17.37
CA LYS A 164 21.53 0.44 17.79
C LYS A 164 22.48 -0.21 16.79
N SER A 165 21.97 -1.10 15.94
CA SER A 165 22.74 -1.76 14.89
C SER A 165 23.06 -0.85 13.71
N ARG A 166 22.41 0.32 13.62
CA ARG A 166 22.56 1.29 12.53
C ARG A 166 23.18 2.60 13.03
N VAL A 167 23.85 3.31 12.12
CA VAL A 167 24.52 4.59 12.40
C VAL A 167 23.59 5.76 12.08
N ALA A 168 23.60 6.80 12.93
CA ALA A 168 22.90 8.04 12.61
C ALA A 168 23.43 8.66 11.31
N PRO A 169 22.57 9.22 10.44
CA PRO A 169 21.14 9.50 10.61
C PRO A 169 20.21 8.42 10.04
N TRP A 170 20.67 7.18 9.83
CA TRP A 170 19.91 6.07 9.24
C TRP A 170 19.33 5.09 10.27
N ASN A 171 19.17 5.53 11.50
CA ASN A 171 18.82 4.69 12.64
C ASN A 171 17.59 5.15 13.43
N LEU A 172 16.80 6.11 12.93
CA LEU A 172 15.58 6.55 13.58
C LEU A 172 14.40 5.76 13.03
N PHE A 173 13.63 5.14 13.91
CA PHE A 173 12.44 4.33 13.65
C PHE A 173 11.31 4.77 14.57
N PHE A 174 10.09 4.36 14.28
CA PHE A 174 8.93 4.64 15.14
C PHE A 174 7.93 3.47 15.15
N GLU A 175 7.23 3.35 16.28
CA GLU A 175 6.14 2.41 16.53
C GLU A 175 4.87 2.93 15.86
N ALA A 176 4.62 2.51 14.62
CA ALA A 176 3.62 3.15 13.77
C ALA A 176 2.18 2.85 14.19
N ALA A 177 1.91 1.62 14.60
CA ALA A 177 0.58 1.23 15.10
C ALA A 177 0.23 1.96 16.40
N GLU A 178 1.21 2.14 17.30
CA GLU A 178 1.02 2.91 18.54
C GLU A 178 0.78 4.38 18.24
N LEU A 179 1.58 4.98 17.33
CA LEU A 179 1.41 6.36 16.91
C LEU A 179 0.03 6.60 16.27
N GLN A 180 -0.42 5.68 15.39
CA GLN A 180 -1.75 5.76 14.79
C GLN A 180 -2.85 5.71 15.85
N ALA A 181 -2.72 4.86 16.86
CA ALA A 181 -3.69 4.73 17.93
C ALA A 181 -3.81 5.99 18.78
N LEU A 182 -2.71 6.73 19.01
CA LEU A 182 -2.73 8.00 19.76
C LEU A 182 -3.62 9.06 19.08
N TYR A 183 -3.66 9.07 17.75
CA TYR A 183 -4.34 10.10 16.95
C TYR A 183 -5.61 9.61 16.23
N SER A 184 -6.05 8.38 16.48
CA SER A 184 -7.17 7.74 15.77
C SER A 184 -8.52 8.47 15.88
N VAL A 185 -8.71 9.28 16.92
CA VAL A 185 -9.94 10.08 17.13
C VAL A 185 -9.86 11.49 16.55
N GLU A 186 -8.69 11.94 16.12
CA GLU A 186 -8.44 13.31 15.66
C GLU A 186 -8.51 13.45 14.15
N GLN A 187 -8.29 12.36 13.41
CA GLN A 187 -8.23 12.35 11.96
C GLN A 187 -9.12 11.25 11.36
N PRO A 188 -9.87 11.55 10.30
CA PRO A 188 -10.66 10.56 9.58
C PRO A 188 -9.77 9.66 8.70
N ALA A 189 -10.35 8.57 8.19
CA ALA A 189 -9.77 7.79 7.11
C ALA A 189 -9.53 8.64 5.85
N PRO A 190 -8.52 8.31 5.02
CA PRO A 190 -8.24 9.03 3.80
C PRO A 190 -9.36 8.87 2.77
N ALA A 191 -9.61 9.90 1.98
CA ALA A 191 -10.46 9.79 0.79
C ALA A 191 -9.72 8.99 -0.31
N PRO A 192 -10.45 8.30 -1.21
CA PRO A 192 -9.86 7.67 -2.39
C PRO A 192 -9.09 8.68 -3.25
N GLY A 193 -7.88 8.31 -3.70
CA GLY A 193 -7.09 9.11 -4.64
C GLY A 193 -7.13 8.52 -6.05
N PHE A 194 -6.67 7.29 -6.22
CA PHE A 194 -6.75 6.56 -7.49
C PHE A 194 -8.04 5.75 -7.58
N GLU A 195 -8.46 5.46 -8.81
CA GLU A 195 -9.54 4.50 -9.07
C GLU A 195 -8.94 3.13 -9.35
N PHE A 196 -9.65 2.06 -8.94
CA PHE A 196 -9.19 0.67 -9.06
C PHE A 196 -10.25 -0.21 -9.72
N ASP A 197 -9.80 -1.26 -10.43
CA ASP A 197 -10.68 -2.27 -11.00
C ASP A 197 -9.95 -3.63 -11.02
N ALA A 198 -10.71 -4.71 -11.05
CA ALA A 198 -10.17 -6.05 -11.23
C ALA A 198 -9.47 -6.22 -12.60
N ILE A 199 -9.90 -5.45 -13.60
CA ILE A 199 -9.26 -5.37 -14.92
C ILE A 199 -8.83 -3.92 -15.14
N PRO A 200 -7.55 -3.57 -14.91
CA PRO A 200 -7.07 -2.20 -15.01
C PRO A 200 -7.11 -1.69 -16.45
N THR A 201 -7.20 -0.37 -16.61
CA THR A 201 -7.24 0.29 -17.93
C THR A 201 -6.03 -0.07 -18.79
N ALA A 202 -4.85 -0.23 -18.20
CA ALA A 202 -3.64 -0.63 -18.94
C ALA A 202 -3.77 -1.99 -19.63
N VAL A 203 -4.47 -2.96 -19.04
CA VAL A 203 -4.71 -4.28 -19.65
C VAL A 203 -5.64 -4.19 -20.88
N THR A 204 -6.63 -3.29 -20.84
CA THR A 204 -7.62 -3.17 -21.92
C THR A 204 -7.18 -2.25 -23.05
N GLN A 205 -6.31 -1.29 -22.82
CA GLN A 205 -5.93 -0.25 -23.78
C GLN A 205 -4.42 -0.14 -24.02
N GLY A 206 -3.60 -0.78 -23.20
CA GLY A 206 -2.15 -0.69 -23.26
C GLY A 206 -1.48 -1.77 -24.09
N THR A 207 -0.16 -1.82 -23.99
CA THR A 207 0.70 -2.80 -24.66
C THR A 207 1.45 -3.65 -23.65
N PRO A 208 1.70 -4.97 -23.93
CA PRO A 208 2.49 -5.81 -23.03
C PRO A 208 3.92 -5.30 -22.86
N VAL A 209 4.43 -5.34 -21.63
CA VAL A 209 5.81 -4.98 -21.30
C VAL A 209 6.34 -5.90 -20.19
N VAL A 210 7.67 -6.05 -20.11
CA VAL A 210 8.33 -6.92 -19.13
C VAL A 210 9.20 -6.14 -18.14
N GLY A 211 9.36 -4.84 -18.31
CA GLY A 211 10.15 -4.02 -17.39
C GLY A 211 10.11 -2.54 -17.69
N LEU A 212 10.55 -1.76 -16.72
CA LEU A 212 10.79 -0.33 -16.84
C LEU A 212 11.97 0.10 -15.98
N GLY A 213 12.57 1.24 -16.32
CA GLY A 213 13.62 1.86 -15.52
C GLY A 213 13.44 3.38 -15.48
N VAL A 214 13.57 3.97 -14.30
CA VAL A 214 13.58 5.43 -14.09
C VAL A 214 14.95 5.84 -13.59
N LYS A 215 15.70 6.51 -14.45
CA LYS A 215 17.03 7.01 -14.12
C LYS A 215 16.93 8.45 -13.63
N TYR A 216 17.11 8.64 -12.34
CA TYR A 216 17.33 9.94 -11.71
C TYR A 216 18.79 10.40 -11.85
N PRO A 217 19.14 11.66 -11.56
CA PRO A 217 20.51 12.15 -11.74
C PRO A 217 21.60 11.35 -11.01
N GLN A 218 21.31 10.76 -9.85
CA GLN A 218 22.26 9.98 -9.06
C GLN A 218 21.75 8.63 -8.60
N MET A 219 20.51 8.25 -8.95
CA MET A 219 19.90 7.00 -8.54
C MET A 219 19.13 6.37 -9.69
N HIS A 220 18.94 5.07 -9.65
CA HIS A 220 18.24 4.33 -10.68
C HIS A 220 17.25 3.34 -10.04
N SER A 221 15.96 3.51 -10.33
CA SER A 221 14.91 2.54 -10.04
C SER A 221 14.63 1.70 -11.26
N GLU A 222 14.62 0.39 -11.11
CA GLU A 222 14.25 -0.56 -12.15
C GLU A 222 13.18 -1.50 -11.62
N TRP A 223 12.29 -1.90 -12.49
CA TRP A 223 11.19 -2.80 -12.19
C TRP A 223 11.12 -3.86 -13.28
N GLU A 224 11.09 -5.10 -12.90
CA GLU A 224 10.88 -6.24 -13.80
C GLU A 224 9.56 -6.94 -13.49
N LEU A 225 8.86 -7.39 -14.52
CA LEU A 225 7.65 -8.16 -14.36
C LEU A 225 8.00 -9.56 -13.85
N GLY A 226 7.37 -9.96 -12.77
CA GLY A 226 7.44 -11.28 -12.17
C GLY A 226 6.11 -11.66 -11.55
N THR A 227 6.15 -12.55 -10.57
CA THR A 227 5.01 -12.90 -9.73
C THR A 227 5.37 -12.75 -8.26
N ALA A 228 4.40 -12.43 -7.43
CA ALA A 228 4.55 -12.36 -5.99
C ALA A 228 3.24 -12.73 -5.29
N MET A 229 3.38 -13.17 -4.04
CA MET A 229 2.28 -13.30 -3.11
C MET A 229 2.08 -11.96 -2.42
N PHE A 230 0.94 -11.34 -2.61
CA PHE A 230 0.55 -10.15 -1.85
C PHE A 230 -0.22 -10.56 -0.59
N ASP A 231 -0.18 -9.71 0.41
CA ASP A 231 -0.82 -9.98 1.70
C ASP A 231 -2.36 -10.13 1.62
N TRP A 232 -2.97 -9.57 0.59
CA TRP A 232 -4.41 -9.67 0.32
C TRP A 232 -4.78 -10.80 -0.65
N SER A 233 -3.79 -11.50 -1.24
CA SER A 233 -4.00 -12.54 -2.24
C SER A 233 -3.79 -13.94 -1.66
N VAL A 234 -4.54 -14.91 -2.17
CA VAL A 234 -4.40 -16.34 -1.84
C VAL A 234 -3.52 -17.11 -2.83
N ALA A 235 -3.07 -16.45 -3.89
CA ALA A 235 -2.20 -16.98 -4.93
C ALA A 235 -1.16 -15.94 -5.37
N GLU A 236 -0.09 -16.40 -6.04
CA GLU A 236 0.82 -15.49 -6.71
C GLU A 236 0.12 -14.74 -7.85
N GLU A 237 0.38 -13.45 -7.95
CA GLU A 237 -0.16 -12.57 -8.96
C GLU A 237 0.97 -11.86 -9.72
N PRO A 238 0.71 -11.32 -10.93
CA PRO A 238 1.65 -10.43 -11.60
C PRO A 238 2.08 -9.28 -10.69
N ALA A 239 3.38 -9.05 -10.58
CA ALA A 239 3.98 -8.05 -9.73
C ALA A 239 5.19 -7.41 -10.40
N TRP A 240 5.43 -6.15 -10.09
CA TRP A 240 6.64 -5.43 -10.45
C TRP A 240 7.66 -5.60 -9.32
N LEU A 241 8.80 -6.24 -9.62
CA LEU A 241 9.89 -6.53 -8.69
C LEU A 241 10.92 -5.40 -8.77
N ARG A 242 11.17 -4.72 -7.66
CA ARG A 242 12.03 -3.53 -7.64
C ARG A 242 13.52 -3.86 -7.55
N THR A 243 14.31 -3.17 -8.37
CA THR A 243 15.77 -3.07 -8.27
C THR A 243 16.15 -1.61 -8.03
N GLN A 244 17.13 -1.36 -7.17
CA GLN A 244 17.61 -0.02 -6.85
C GLN A 244 19.12 0.06 -7.03
N ASP A 245 19.59 0.93 -7.92
CA ASP A 245 21.02 1.14 -8.22
C ASP A 245 21.74 -0.17 -8.60
N GLY A 246 21.08 -1.02 -9.41
CA GLY A 246 21.61 -2.29 -9.93
C GLY A 246 21.64 -3.44 -8.92
N SER A 247 20.98 -3.29 -7.76
CA SER A 247 20.84 -4.36 -6.76
C SER A 247 19.37 -4.60 -6.47
N GLU A 248 18.99 -5.85 -6.24
CA GLU A 248 17.65 -6.18 -5.77
C GLU A 248 17.28 -5.31 -4.56
N HIS A 249 16.14 -4.65 -4.62
CA HIS A 249 15.64 -3.89 -3.49
C HIS A 249 14.86 -4.82 -2.56
N THR A 250 15.41 -5.05 -1.39
CA THR A 250 14.76 -5.85 -0.35
C THR A 250 14.42 -4.98 0.86
N GLN A 251 13.33 -5.29 1.51
CA GLN A 251 13.02 -4.75 2.83
C GLN A 251 13.63 -5.59 3.96
N GLU A 252 13.54 -5.13 5.20
CA GLU A 252 14.00 -5.89 6.37
C GLU A 252 13.34 -7.28 6.37
N GLY A 253 14.12 -8.31 6.71
CA GLY A 253 13.69 -9.71 6.57
C GLY A 253 14.09 -10.35 5.23
N GLY A 254 14.58 -9.58 4.25
CA GLY A 254 15.10 -10.08 2.98
C GLY A 254 14.05 -10.23 1.86
N GLU A 255 12.81 -9.87 2.12
CA GLU A 255 11.74 -9.92 1.11
C GLU A 255 11.99 -8.89 0.01
N ARG A 256 11.76 -9.28 -1.24
CA ARG A 256 11.83 -8.39 -2.40
C ARG A 256 10.77 -7.29 -2.29
N VAL A 257 11.14 -6.05 -2.57
CA VAL A 257 10.16 -4.95 -2.70
C VAL A 257 9.37 -5.13 -3.99
N ILE A 258 8.04 -5.12 -3.85
CA ILE A 258 7.08 -5.40 -4.91
C ILE A 258 6.02 -4.31 -5.05
N ALA A 259 5.45 -4.20 -6.24
CA ALA A 259 4.30 -3.35 -6.52
C ALA A 259 3.29 -4.06 -7.42
N LYS A 260 2.00 -3.79 -7.21
CA LYS A 260 0.95 -4.19 -8.15
C LYS A 260 0.89 -3.22 -9.32
N ASN A 261 1.07 -1.93 -9.04
CA ASN A 261 1.11 -0.86 -10.03
C ASN A 261 2.38 -0.02 -9.88
N VAL A 262 2.96 0.41 -11.00
CA VAL A 262 3.96 1.47 -11.05
C VAL A 262 3.44 2.59 -11.93
N VAL A 263 3.37 3.80 -11.37
CA VAL A 263 3.01 5.03 -12.06
C VAL A 263 4.24 5.90 -12.16
N VAL A 264 4.67 6.27 -13.36
CA VAL A 264 5.77 7.21 -13.57
C VAL A 264 5.19 8.54 -14.04
N MET A 265 5.30 9.57 -13.21
CA MET A 265 4.82 10.92 -13.52
C MET A 265 5.98 11.77 -14.03
N GLU A 266 5.82 12.40 -15.19
CA GLU A 266 6.71 13.46 -15.66
C GLU A 266 6.37 14.77 -14.95
N VAL A 267 7.28 15.26 -14.11
CA VAL A 267 7.02 16.43 -13.26
C VAL A 267 8.15 17.45 -13.41
N ALA A 268 7.80 18.70 -13.67
CA ALA A 268 8.75 19.81 -13.60
C ALA A 268 9.16 20.06 -12.14
N HIS A 269 10.43 20.42 -11.91
CA HIS A 269 10.94 20.71 -10.57
C HIS A 269 11.44 22.16 -10.46
N ASP A 270 10.98 22.85 -9.41
CA ASP A 270 11.56 24.13 -8.99
C ASP A 270 12.84 23.91 -8.20
N LEU A 271 13.92 24.58 -8.61
CA LEU A 271 15.25 24.52 -7.98
C LEU A 271 15.65 25.86 -7.33
N SER A 272 14.69 26.77 -7.13
CA SER A 272 14.94 28.12 -6.61
C SER A 272 15.40 28.14 -5.15
N PHE A 273 14.99 27.15 -4.36
CA PHE A 273 15.45 27.04 -2.98
C PHE A 273 16.85 26.44 -2.92
N VAL A 274 17.80 27.23 -2.42
CA VAL A 274 19.22 26.81 -2.31
C VAL A 274 19.64 26.74 -0.85
N ASP A 275 20.00 25.55 -0.41
CA ASP A 275 20.61 25.31 0.89
C ASP A 275 22.12 25.55 0.80
N PRO A 276 22.72 26.30 1.76
CA PRO A 276 24.16 26.60 1.73
C PRO A 276 25.08 25.37 1.76
N LYS A 277 24.61 24.26 2.34
CA LYS A 277 25.37 23.01 2.49
C LYS A 277 25.10 22.01 1.39
N TYR A 278 23.85 21.92 0.93
CA TYR A 278 23.40 20.85 0.04
C TYR A 278 23.09 21.32 -1.39
N GLY A 279 23.18 22.63 -1.64
CA GLY A 279 22.81 23.21 -2.92
C GLY A 279 21.29 23.29 -3.14
N ALA A 280 20.85 23.26 -4.39
CA ALA A 280 19.44 23.35 -4.73
C ALA A 280 18.65 22.14 -4.19
N ILE A 281 17.57 22.42 -3.46
CA ILE A 281 16.62 21.41 -2.98
C ILE A 281 15.42 21.42 -3.93
N PRO A 282 15.19 20.37 -4.72
CA PRO A 282 14.13 20.35 -5.71
C PRO A 282 12.75 20.25 -5.05
N LYS A 283 11.77 20.98 -5.62
CA LYS A 283 10.35 20.84 -5.35
C LYS A 283 9.66 20.37 -6.62
N ALA A 284 9.08 19.17 -6.62
CA ALA A 284 8.19 18.74 -7.70
C ALA A 284 6.95 19.66 -7.74
N MET A 285 6.63 20.16 -8.91
CA MET A 285 5.54 21.13 -9.12
C MET A 285 4.25 20.38 -9.40
N LEU A 286 3.50 20.05 -8.34
CA LEU A 286 2.28 19.25 -8.42
C LEU A 286 1.00 20.13 -8.46
N GLU A 287 0.92 21.09 -7.56
CA GLU A 287 -0.28 21.92 -7.34
C GLU A 287 -0.58 22.82 -8.56
N ASN A 288 -1.84 22.85 -8.97
CA ASN A 288 -2.33 23.57 -10.15
C ASN A 288 -1.55 23.18 -11.42
N ASN A 289 -1.26 21.87 -11.55
CA ASN A 289 -0.44 21.37 -12.63
C ASN A 289 -0.94 20.01 -13.17
N GLU A 290 -0.47 19.68 -14.36
CA GLU A 290 -0.79 18.46 -15.07
C GLU A 290 0.42 18.00 -15.89
N GLY A 291 0.41 16.75 -16.35
CA GLY A 291 1.50 16.23 -17.17
C GLY A 291 1.26 14.81 -17.64
N ILE A 292 2.30 14.24 -18.25
CA ILE A 292 2.28 12.86 -18.74
C ILE A 292 2.44 11.92 -17.57
N ALA A 293 1.62 10.86 -17.54
CA ALA A 293 1.79 9.69 -16.70
C ALA A 293 2.04 8.45 -17.56
N HIS A 294 2.85 7.54 -17.04
CA HIS A 294 3.12 6.25 -17.63
C HIS A 294 2.67 5.20 -16.63
N ILE A 295 1.69 4.39 -17.00
CA ILE A 295 1.02 3.43 -16.13
C ILE A 295 1.50 2.02 -16.45
N PHE A 296 1.94 1.29 -15.44
CA PHE A 296 2.36 -0.11 -15.51
C PHE A 296 1.53 -0.93 -14.52
N SER A 297 0.61 -1.74 -15.05
CA SER A 297 -0.27 -2.61 -14.27
C SER A 297 -0.35 -3.98 -14.94
N ASP A 298 -0.23 -5.06 -14.16
CA ASP A 298 -0.40 -6.44 -14.61
C ASP A 298 0.39 -6.81 -15.89
N GLY A 299 1.60 -6.28 -16.07
CA GLY A 299 2.45 -6.53 -17.24
C GLY A 299 2.09 -5.72 -18.48
N TYR A 300 1.26 -4.70 -18.36
CA TYR A 300 0.89 -3.81 -19.46
C TYR A 300 1.32 -2.37 -19.16
N TYR A 301 1.64 -1.66 -20.22
CA TYR A 301 1.97 -0.23 -20.23
C TYR A 301 0.92 0.57 -20.98
N LEU A 302 0.54 1.71 -20.39
CA LEU A 302 -0.33 2.71 -21.03
C LEU A 302 0.21 4.11 -20.75
N GLN A 303 0.36 4.93 -21.78
CA GLN A 303 0.59 6.37 -21.62
C GLN A 303 -0.73 7.05 -21.25
N ALA A 304 -0.69 7.91 -20.24
CA ALA A 304 -1.83 8.57 -19.64
C ALA A 304 -1.48 10.00 -19.25
N ALA A 305 -2.38 10.68 -18.57
CA ALA A 305 -2.16 12.00 -17.98
C ALA A 305 -2.36 11.96 -16.46
N TRP A 306 -1.64 12.85 -15.77
CA TRP A 306 -1.90 13.16 -14.37
C TRP A 306 -2.27 14.61 -14.22
N SER A 307 -3.09 14.93 -13.21
CA SER A 307 -3.39 16.30 -12.81
C SER A 307 -3.56 16.40 -11.30
N LYS A 308 -3.29 17.58 -10.75
CA LYS A 308 -3.56 17.91 -9.35
C LYS A 308 -3.97 19.38 -9.27
N ALA A 309 -5.12 19.67 -8.70
CA ALA A 309 -5.58 21.03 -8.50
C ALA A 309 -4.85 21.67 -7.31
N GLU A 310 -5.42 21.71 -6.13
CA GLU A 310 -4.82 22.32 -4.95
C GLU A 310 -4.10 21.31 -4.05
N SER A 311 -3.49 21.77 -2.96
CA SER A 311 -2.72 20.93 -2.04
C SER A 311 -3.54 19.75 -1.48
N GLY A 312 -4.76 20.04 -0.99
CA GLY A 312 -5.66 19.03 -0.41
C GLY A 312 -6.36 18.13 -1.42
N ASP A 313 -6.26 18.41 -2.74
CA ASP A 313 -6.86 17.54 -3.75
C ASP A 313 -5.94 16.35 -4.07
N PRO A 314 -6.49 15.16 -4.39
CA PRO A 314 -5.69 14.02 -4.80
C PRO A 314 -5.05 14.23 -6.18
N ILE A 315 -4.00 13.46 -6.45
CA ILE A 315 -3.50 13.29 -7.82
C ILE A 315 -4.50 12.43 -8.58
N LEU A 316 -4.98 12.91 -9.71
CA LEU A 316 -5.90 12.20 -10.60
C LEU A 316 -5.15 11.64 -11.79
N LEU A 317 -5.56 10.46 -12.25
CA LEU A 317 -5.07 9.82 -13.47
C LEU A 317 -6.21 9.74 -14.49
N SER A 318 -5.90 10.07 -15.73
CA SER A 318 -6.84 9.95 -16.86
C SER A 318 -6.16 9.37 -18.08
N THR A 319 -6.93 8.78 -18.99
CA THR A 319 -6.43 8.41 -20.33
C THR A 319 -6.07 9.66 -21.11
N THR A 320 -5.39 9.51 -22.24
CA THR A 320 -5.09 10.63 -23.16
C THR A 320 -6.34 11.28 -23.76
N GLU A 321 -7.47 10.61 -23.72
CA GLU A 321 -8.79 11.08 -24.14
C GLU A 321 -9.54 11.83 -23.00
N GLY A 322 -8.98 11.82 -21.77
CA GLY A 322 -9.55 12.51 -20.60
C GLY A 322 -10.54 11.66 -19.78
N GLU A 323 -10.66 10.36 -20.08
CA GLU A 323 -11.50 9.45 -19.28
C GLU A 323 -10.78 9.02 -17.99
N PRO A 324 -11.49 8.79 -16.87
CA PRO A 324 -10.90 8.27 -15.65
C PRO A 324 -10.12 6.97 -15.87
N LEU A 325 -8.93 6.87 -15.30
CA LEU A 325 -8.06 5.70 -15.45
C LEU A 325 -8.10 4.87 -14.17
N LYS A 326 -8.29 3.55 -14.33
CA LYS A 326 -8.33 2.59 -13.25
C LYS A 326 -7.05 1.76 -13.19
N LEU A 327 -6.46 1.66 -12.01
CA LEU A 327 -5.32 0.81 -11.69
C LEU A 327 -5.79 -0.60 -11.30
N ALA A 328 -4.88 -1.58 -11.27
CA ALA A 328 -5.15 -2.88 -10.65
C ALA A 328 -5.34 -2.71 -9.14
N MET A 329 -6.26 -3.48 -8.54
CA MET A 329 -6.41 -3.51 -7.09
C MET A 329 -5.10 -3.97 -6.43
N GLY A 330 -4.57 -3.17 -5.50
CA GLY A 330 -3.32 -3.42 -4.80
C GLY A 330 -2.46 -2.18 -4.63
N ASN A 331 -1.24 -2.36 -4.11
CA ASN A 331 -0.33 -1.27 -3.81
C ASN A 331 0.22 -0.59 -5.08
N THR A 332 0.50 0.71 -4.95
CA THR A 332 0.97 1.53 -6.07
C THR A 332 2.27 2.25 -5.72
N TRP A 333 3.29 2.14 -6.58
CA TRP A 333 4.48 2.97 -6.51
C TRP A 333 4.39 4.11 -7.53
N VAL A 334 4.67 5.34 -7.08
CA VAL A 334 4.62 6.55 -7.90
C VAL A 334 6.01 7.15 -8.01
N GLU A 335 6.67 6.98 -9.16
CA GLU A 335 7.97 7.55 -9.48
C GLU A 335 7.76 8.96 -10.03
N MET A 336 8.11 10.01 -9.27
CA MET A 336 8.03 11.40 -9.72
C MET A 336 9.29 11.79 -10.48
N MET A 337 9.28 11.55 -11.78
CA MET A 337 10.42 11.76 -12.66
C MET A 337 10.65 13.25 -12.94
N ASP A 338 11.85 13.77 -12.59
CA ASP A 338 12.25 15.17 -12.86
C ASP A 338 12.60 15.36 -14.34
N VAL A 339 11.70 15.92 -15.12
CA VAL A 339 11.96 16.23 -16.52
C VAL A 339 12.58 17.62 -16.67
N PRO A 340 13.61 17.79 -17.56
CA PRO A 340 14.17 16.77 -18.48
C PRO A 340 15.40 15.99 -17.93
N LYS A 341 15.67 16.02 -16.62
CA LYS A 341 16.91 15.49 -16.03
C LYS A 341 16.88 13.99 -15.76
N SER A 342 15.69 13.43 -15.61
CA SER A 342 15.46 11.99 -15.45
C SER A 342 15.04 11.36 -16.78
N LYS A 343 15.14 10.05 -16.88
CA LYS A 343 14.80 9.30 -18.10
C LYS A 343 14.04 8.03 -17.76
N LEU A 344 12.94 7.81 -18.47
CA LEU A 344 12.19 6.55 -18.48
C LEU A 344 12.74 5.63 -19.60
N THR A 345 12.84 4.35 -19.29
CA THR A 345 13.10 3.26 -20.25
C THR A 345 12.00 2.23 -20.08
N ILE A 346 11.46 1.71 -21.17
CA ILE A 346 10.42 0.66 -21.15
C ILE A 346 10.99 -0.55 -21.89
N THR A 347 10.83 -1.74 -21.33
CA THR A 347 11.31 -3.00 -21.91
C THR A 347 10.12 -3.81 -22.41
N GLU A 348 10.08 -4.02 -23.73
CA GLU A 348 9.07 -4.85 -24.38
C GLU A 348 9.43 -6.34 -24.28
N PRO A 349 8.46 -7.28 -24.39
CA PRO A 349 8.73 -8.70 -24.50
C PRO A 349 9.58 -9.01 -25.75
N GLU A 350 10.43 -10.04 -25.65
CA GLU A 350 11.12 -10.56 -26.84
C GLU A 350 10.10 -11.12 -27.84
N ALA A 351 10.32 -10.83 -29.13
CA ALA A 351 9.44 -11.21 -30.24
C ALA A 351 9.47 -12.71 -30.52
#